data_48e25b25db291b3ac8efd16c4c44e1ab
#
_entry.id   48e25b25db291b3ac8efd16c4c44e1ab
#
_cell.length_a   1.000
_cell.length_b   1.000
_cell.length_c   1.000
_cell.angle_alpha   90.00
_cell.angle_beta   90.00
_cell.angle_gamma   90.00
#
_symmetry.space_group_name_H-M   'P 1'
#
loop_
_entity.id
_entity.type
_entity.pdbx_description
1 polymer ?
#
loop_
_entity_poly.entity_id
_entity_poly.type
_entity_poly.pdbx_seq_one_letter_code
_entity_poly.pdbx_strand_id
1 'polypeptide(L)'
;MLNKKRKLLKNQKGFTLIELLAVIVILAIIAAIAIPAINTIIKHSKISAIKSDAVQVINAAKLYVSSNSVPEGGEIKQADIDKYLDDEVNLTKYSVTVSENNGKMVYKLNGTGEDDGVTVTFTNATIGGINAKSTKYDTTVSQ
;
A
#
# COMPACT_ATOMS: atom_id res chain seq x y z
N MET A 1 10.61 49.92 -45.65
CA MET A 1 10.33 49.81 -44.20
C MET A 1 9.38 48.67 -43.83
N LEU A 2 8.31 48.46 -44.53
CA LEU A 2 7.36 47.39 -44.25
C LEU A 2 7.94 45.96 -44.35
N ASN A 3 8.84 45.70 -45.29
CA ASN A 3 9.48 44.39 -45.48
C ASN A 3 10.46 44.02 -44.35
N LYS A 4 11.15 44.99 -43.73
CA LYS A 4 11.99 44.76 -42.56
C LYS A 4 11.18 44.37 -41.31
N LYS A 5 10.04 45.00 -41.08
CA LYS A 5 9.15 44.69 -39.94
C LYS A 5 8.51 43.32 -40.11
N ARG A 6 8.14 42.89 -41.31
CA ARG A 6 7.64 41.53 -41.56
C ARG A 6 8.70 40.43 -41.31
N LYS A 7 9.96 40.69 -41.63
CA LYS A 7 11.05 39.75 -41.37
C LYS A 7 11.31 39.60 -39.86
N LEU A 8 11.23 40.66 -39.08
CA LEU A 8 11.40 40.64 -37.62
C LEU A 8 10.27 39.88 -36.93
N LEU A 9 9.03 40.06 -37.38
CA LEU A 9 7.89 39.33 -36.82
C LEU A 9 7.91 37.83 -37.15
N LYS A 10 8.46 37.45 -38.32
CA LYS A 10 8.60 36.05 -38.70
C LYS A 10 9.72 35.35 -37.90
N ASN A 11 10.76 36.09 -37.54
CA ASN A 11 11.84 35.59 -36.70
C ASN A 11 11.43 35.42 -35.21
N GLN A 12 10.56 36.30 -34.71
CA GLN A 12 10.03 36.20 -33.34
C GLN A 12 9.10 35.01 -33.19
N LYS A 13 8.28 34.69 -34.19
CA LYS A 13 7.41 33.49 -34.16
C LYS A 13 8.19 32.19 -34.18
N GLY A 14 9.30 32.13 -34.92
CA GLY A 14 10.16 30.96 -34.94
C GLY A 14 10.93 30.75 -33.64
N PHE A 15 11.30 31.84 -32.96
CA PHE A 15 12.00 31.79 -31.68
C PHE A 15 11.07 31.22 -30.55
N THR A 16 9.84 31.69 -30.44
CA THR A 16 8.85 31.20 -29.45
C THR A 16 8.45 29.73 -29.67
N LEU A 17 8.40 29.26 -30.92
CA LEU A 17 8.15 27.84 -31.23
C LEU A 17 9.30 26.92 -30.78
N ILE A 18 10.52 27.36 -30.93
CA ILE A 18 11.73 26.63 -30.49
C ILE A 18 11.79 26.58 -28.95
N GLU A 19 11.47 27.67 -28.28
CA GLU A 19 11.38 27.71 -26.82
C GLU A 19 10.32 26.76 -26.29
N LEU A 20 9.14 26.74 -26.88
CA LEU A 20 8.08 25.82 -26.52
C LEU A 20 8.51 24.36 -26.75
N LEU A 21 9.13 24.07 -27.89
CA LEU A 21 9.67 22.75 -28.21
C LEU A 21 10.70 22.31 -27.15
N ALA A 22 11.60 23.20 -26.75
CA ALA A 22 12.59 22.90 -25.72
C ALA A 22 11.93 22.54 -24.40
N VAL A 23 10.89 23.26 -23.98
CA VAL A 23 10.14 22.98 -22.74
C VAL A 23 9.48 21.60 -22.77
N ILE A 24 8.79 21.24 -23.85
CA ILE A 24 8.13 19.92 -23.93
C ILE A 24 9.14 18.76 -23.97
N VAL A 25 10.31 18.96 -24.58
CA VAL A 25 11.38 17.96 -24.57
C VAL A 25 11.94 17.76 -23.16
N ILE A 26 12.17 18.83 -22.41
CA ILE A 26 12.63 18.75 -21.02
C ILE A 26 11.57 18.05 -20.15
N LEU A 27 10.30 18.41 -20.30
CA LEU A 27 9.20 17.75 -19.59
C LEU A 27 9.11 16.27 -19.92
N ALA A 28 9.29 15.88 -21.18
CA ALA A 28 9.30 14.47 -21.60
C ALA A 28 10.43 13.67 -20.93
N ILE A 29 11.62 14.25 -20.80
CA ILE A 29 12.75 13.60 -20.13
C ILE A 29 12.46 13.42 -18.63
N ILE A 30 11.95 14.45 -17.98
CA ILE A 30 11.57 14.41 -16.57
C ILE A 30 10.48 13.35 -16.35
N ALA A 31 9.45 13.33 -17.18
CA ALA A 31 8.36 12.37 -17.10
C ALA A 31 8.84 10.92 -17.28
N ALA A 32 9.77 10.68 -18.20
CA ALA A 32 10.32 9.35 -18.46
C ALA A 32 11.03 8.74 -17.24
N ILE A 33 11.59 9.56 -16.37
CA ILE A 33 12.25 9.13 -15.13
C ILE A 33 11.26 9.08 -13.97
N ALA A 34 10.37 10.07 -13.88
CA ALA A 34 9.46 10.24 -12.75
C ALA A 34 8.35 9.18 -12.72
N ILE A 35 7.77 8.83 -13.87
CA ILE A 35 6.63 7.90 -13.93
C ILE A 35 6.96 6.52 -13.35
N PRO A 36 8.07 5.85 -13.72
CA PRO A 36 8.44 4.56 -13.11
C PRO A 36 8.70 4.66 -11.60
N ALA A 37 9.32 5.75 -11.16
CA ALA A 37 9.61 5.97 -9.75
C ALA A 37 8.33 6.15 -8.91
N ILE A 38 7.36 6.89 -9.42
CA ILE A 38 6.07 7.12 -8.76
C ILE A 38 5.28 5.81 -8.64
N ASN A 39 5.24 4.99 -9.67
CA ASN A 39 4.54 3.69 -9.63
C ASN A 39 5.10 2.78 -8.52
N THR A 40 6.40 2.78 -8.31
CA THR A 40 7.05 2.04 -7.23
C THR A 40 6.60 2.57 -5.85
N ILE A 41 6.57 3.88 -5.67
CA ILE A 41 6.15 4.52 -4.42
C ILE A 41 4.69 4.19 -4.12
N ILE A 42 3.81 4.25 -5.11
CA ILE A 42 2.39 3.91 -4.96
C ILE A 42 2.23 2.45 -4.50
N LYS A 43 2.92 1.50 -5.12
CA LYS A 43 2.89 0.09 -4.69
C LYS A 43 3.33 -0.09 -3.23
N HIS A 44 4.41 0.58 -2.82
CA HIS A 44 4.86 0.55 -1.43
C HIS A 44 3.83 1.13 -0.47
N SER A 45 3.18 2.23 -0.85
CA SER A 45 2.13 2.84 -0.05
C SER A 45 0.95 1.88 0.15
N LYS A 46 0.52 1.19 -0.90
CA LYS A 46 -0.56 0.19 -0.84
C LYS A 46 -0.19 -1.01 0.03
N ILE A 47 1.01 -1.56 -0.13
CA ILE A 47 1.49 -2.66 0.73
C ILE A 47 1.50 -2.21 2.20
N SER A 48 1.95 -0.99 2.48
CA SER A 48 1.98 -0.44 3.84
C SER A 48 0.56 -0.26 4.41
N ALA A 49 -0.40 0.17 3.60
CA ALA A 49 -1.80 0.28 3.99
C ALA A 49 -2.39 -1.09 4.35
N ILE A 50 -2.22 -2.10 3.49
CA ILE A 50 -2.68 -3.47 3.75
C ILE A 50 -2.03 -4.05 5.03
N LYS A 51 -0.75 -3.80 5.27
CA LYS A 51 -0.05 -4.22 6.50
C LYS A 51 -0.60 -3.51 7.74
N SER A 52 -0.93 -2.23 7.63
CA SER A 52 -1.56 -1.48 8.71
C SER A 52 -2.93 -2.05 9.07
N ASP A 53 -3.73 -2.39 8.08
CA ASP A 53 -5.03 -3.03 8.25
C ASP A 53 -4.90 -4.41 8.90
N ALA A 54 -3.89 -5.19 8.50
CA ALA A 54 -3.58 -6.48 9.12
C ALA A 54 -3.27 -6.34 10.62
N VAL A 55 -2.55 -5.30 11.02
CA VAL A 55 -2.30 -4.99 12.44
C VAL A 55 -3.61 -4.62 13.15
N GLN A 56 -4.49 -3.86 12.52
CA GLN A 56 -5.81 -3.54 13.08
C GLN A 56 -6.66 -4.80 13.30
N VAL A 57 -6.66 -5.73 12.35
CA VAL A 57 -7.35 -7.03 12.47
C VAL A 57 -6.83 -7.83 13.66
N ILE A 58 -5.52 -7.90 13.87
CA ILE A 58 -4.95 -8.58 15.04
C ILE A 58 -5.35 -7.88 16.34
N ASN A 59 -5.37 -6.54 16.35
CA ASN A 59 -5.80 -5.79 17.53
C ASN A 59 -7.30 -5.97 17.82
N ALA A 60 -8.14 -6.01 16.80
CA ALA A 60 -9.55 -6.34 16.93
C ALA A 60 -9.77 -7.77 17.49
N ALA A 61 -8.96 -8.74 17.05
CA ALA A 61 -8.96 -10.08 17.58
C ALA A 61 -8.56 -10.13 19.07
N LYS A 62 -7.62 -9.29 19.50
CA LYS A 62 -7.28 -9.14 20.93
C LYS A 62 -8.45 -8.57 21.76
N LEU A 63 -9.16 -7.58 21.21
CA LEU A 63 -10.36 -7.04 21.86
C LEU A 63 -11.46 -8.09 21.95
N TYR A 64 -11.66 -8.88 20.92
CA TYR A 64 -12.60 -10.01 20.94
C TYR A 64 -12.27 -10.97 22.09
N VAL A 65 -11.02 -11.42 22.20
CA VAL A 65 -10.60 -12.35 23.28
C VAL A 65 -10.78 -11.73 24.66
N SER A 66 -10.51 -10.44 24.81
CA SER A 66 -10.72 -9.73 26.07
C SER A 66 -12.19 -9.69 26.50
N SER A 67 -13.12 -9.70 25.55
CA SER A 67 -14.56 -9.61 25.80
C SER A 67 -15.26 -10.97 25.81
N ASN A 68 -14.76 -11.97 25.08
CA ASN A 68 -15.48 -13.23 24.84
C ASN A 68 -14.69 -14.50 25.18
N SER A 69 -13.47 -14.39 25.66
CA SER A 69 -12.53 -15.51 25.83
C SER A 69 -12.05 -16.10 24.49
N VAL A 70 -11.08 -17.00 24.56
CA VAL A 70 -10.54 -17.70 23.38
C VAL A 70 -11.54 -18.74 22.91
N PRO A 71 -11.92 -18.76 21.61
CA PRO A 71 -12.82 -19.78 21.08
C PRO A 71 -12.24 -21.19 21.19
N GLU A 72 -13.12 -22.19 21.24
CA GLU A 72 -12.69 -23.57 21.14
C GLU A 72 -11.98 -23.82 19.80
N GLY A 73 -10.76 -24.38 19.87
CA GLY A 73 -9.88 -24.50 18.69
C GLY A 73 -8.97 -23.31 18.41
N GLY A 74 -9.10 -22.21 19.14
CA GLY A 74 -8.18 -21.06 19.08
C GLY A 74 -8.32 -20.19 17.82
N GLU A 75 -9.28 -20.42 16.94
CA GLU A 75 -9.46 -19.64 15.71
C GLU A 75 -10.61 -18.64 15.85
N ILE A 76 -10.34 -17.37 15.61
CA ILE A 76 -11.33 -16.30 15.54
C ILE A 76 -11.60 -16.03 14.06
N LYS A 77 -12.87 -16.19 13.67
CA LYS A 77 -13.28 -15.98 12.27
C LYS A 77 -13.51 -14.51 11.97
N GLN A 78 -13.41 -14.17 10.69
CA GLN A 78 -13.63 -12.80 10.19
C GLN A 78 -14.89 -12.16 10.74
N ALA A 79 -16.05 -12.85 10.71
CA ALA A 79 -17.33 -12.30 11.16
C ALA A 79 -17.34 -11.86 12.63
N ASP A 80 -16.49 -12.44 13.46
CA ASP A 80 -16.37 -12.08 14.87
C ASP A 80 -15.39 -10.93 15.07
N ILE A 81 -14.34 -10.86 14.25
CA ILE A 81 -13.36 -9.78 14.27
C ILE A 81 -13.97 -8.48 13.75
N ASP A 82 -14.81 -8.55 12.70
CA ASP A 82 -15.44 -7.39 12.06
C ASP A 82 -16.29 -6.57 13.05
N LYS A 83 -16.82 -7.18 14.09
CA LYS A 83 -17.58 -6.49 15.14
C LYS A 83 -16.74 -5.54 16.00
N TYR A 84 -15.43 -5.67 15.93
CA TYR A 84 -14.43 -4.89 16.68
C TYR A 84 -13.55 -4.01 15.79
N LEU A 85 -13.89 -3.93 14.50
CA LEU A 85 -13.29 -3.00 13.56
C LEU A 85 -14.18 -1.78 13.40
N ASP A 86 -13.59 -0.60 13.46
CA ASP A 86 -14.31 0.67 13.29
C ASP A 86 -14.54 0.99 11.80
N ASP A 87 -13.58 0.59 10.94
CA ASP A 87 -13.58 0.85 9.51
C ASP A 87 -13.40 -0.43 8.69
N GLU A 88 -13.76 -0.36 7.41
CA GLU A 88 -13.44 -1.42 6.44
C GLU A 88 -11.93 -1.55 6.27
N VAL A 89 -11.46 -2.78 6.18
CA VAL A 89 -10.04 -3.11 5.96
C VAL A 89 -9.83 -3.68 4.57
N ASN A 90 -8.65 -3.44 4.00
CA ASN A 90 -8.25 -3.98 2.69
C ASN A 90 -7.86 -5.48 2.75
N LEU A 91 -8.51 -6.24 3.62
CA LEU A 91 -8.39 -7.70 3.71
C LEU A 91 -9.71 -8.34 3.27
N THR A 92 -9.64 -9.27 2.32
CA THR A 92 -10.82 -9.92 1.73
C THR A 92 -11.22 -11.19 2.45
N LYS A 93 -10.26 -11.94 2.96
CA LYS A 93 -10.46 -13.16 3.73
C LYS A 93 -9.40 -13.23 4.81
N TYR A 94 -9.82 -13.39 6.06
CA TYR A 94 -8.89 -13.50 7.16
C TYR A 94 -9.47 -14.24 8.36
N SER A 95 -8.59 -14.83 9.13
CA SER A 95 -8.84 -15.35 10.47
C SER A 95 -7.62 -15.13 11.35
N VAL A 96 -7.80 -15.11 12.64
CA VAL A 96 -6.72 -14.98 13.61
C VAL A 96 -6.71 -16.19 14.51
N THR A 97 -5.58 -16.90 14.51
CA THR A 97 -5.35 -18.02 15.43
C THR A 97 -4.71 -17.50 16.71
N VAL A 98 -5.27 -17.88 17.84
CA VAL A 98 -4.77 -17.53 19.17
C VAL A 98 -4.23 -18.78 19.83
N SER A 99 -3.01 -18.69 20.31
CA SER A 99 -2.35 -19.76 21.06
C SER A 99 -1.64 -19.19 22.28
N GLU A 100 -1.49 -20.01 23.31
CA GLU A 100 -0.68 -19.64 24.48
C GLU A 100 0.73 -20.21 24.31
N ASN A 101 1.73 -19.36 24.47
CA ASN A 101 3.13 -19.76 24.48
C ASN A 101 3.84 -19.14 25.68
N ASN A 102 4.32 -19.96 26.60
CA ASN A 102 5.02 -19.53 27.83
C ASN A 102 4.22 -18.48 28.64
N GLY A 103 2.92 -18.68 28.81
CA GLY A 103 2.04 -17.77 29.55
C GLY A 103 1.68 -16.48 28.83
N LYS A 104 2.04 -16.36 27.54
CA LYS A 104 1.69 -15.23 26.69
C LYS A 104 0.77 -15.66 25.55
N MET A 105 -0.27 -14.88 25.32
CA MET A 105 -1.13 -15.07 24.15
C MET A 105 -0.42 -14.60 22.90
N VAL A 106 -0.34 -15.48 21.90
CA VAL A 106 0.23 -15.22 20.58
C VAL A 106 -0.90 -15.21 19.56
N TYR A 107 -0.99 -14.15 18.80
CA TYR A 107 -1.99 -13.93 17.77
C TYR A 107 -1.33 -14.03 16.40
N LYS A 108 -1.85 -14.88 15.52
CA LYS A 108 -1.33 -15.14 14.18
C LYS A 108 -2.43 -14.94 13.15
N LEU A 109 -2.20 -14.00 12.24
CA LEU A 109 -3.10 -13.68 11.15
C LEU A 109 -2.85 -14.60 9.96
N ASN A 110 -3.92 -15.18 9.44
CA ASN A 110 -3.96 -15.82 8.13
C ASN A 110 -4.98 -15.08 7.27
N GLY A 111 -4.59 -14.69 6.06
CA GLY A 111 -5.49 -13.96 5.20
C GLY A 111 -4.81 -13.36 3.98
N THR A 112 -5.62 -12.67 3.18
CA THR A 112 -5.15 -11.99 1.97
C THR A 112 -5.72 -10.57 1.97
N GLY A 113 -4.85 -9.60 1.77
CA GLY A 113 -5.22 -8.21 1.55
C GLY A 113 -5.03 -7.83 0.09
N GLU A 114 -5.90 -6.97 -0.41
CA GLU A 114 -5.87 -6.48 -1.78
C GLU A 114 -6.22 -5.00 -1.82
N ASP A 115 -5.40 -4.22 -2.52
CA ASP A 115 -5.65 -2.82 -2.80
C ASP A 115 -5.20 -2.51 -4.23
N ASP A 116 -6.18 -2.27 -5.11
CA ASP A 116 -6.01 -1.84 -6.50
C ASP A 116 -4.88 -2.61 -7.24
N GLY A 117 -5.03 -3.94 -7.29
CA GLY A 117 -4.12 -4.86 -7.97
C GLY A 117 -2.83 -5.21 -7.22
N VAL A 118 -2.68 -4.72 -5.98
CA VAL A 118 -1.59 -5.14 -5.08
C VAL A 118 -2.15 -6.13 -4.06
N THR A 119 -1.62 -7.33 -4.04
CA THR A 119 -2.04 -8.41 -3.14
C THR A 119 -0.94 -8.71 -2.12
N VAL A 120 -1.31 -8.82 -0.85
CA VAL A 120 -0.43 -9.25 0.24
C VAL A 120 -1.04 -10.46 0.93
N THR A 121 -0.28 -11.53 1.03
CA THR A 121 -0.70 -12.77 1.69
C THR A 121 -0.06 -12.88 3.08
N PHE A 122 -0.87 -13.14 4.08
CA PHE A 122 -0.45 -13.34 5.46
C PHE A 122 -0.58 -14.81 5.83
N THR A 123 0.50 -15.42 6.29
CA THR A 123 0.54 -16.82 6.72
C THR A 123 1.13 -16.89 8.11
N ASN A 124 0.30 -17.18 9.11
CA ASN A 124 0.70 -17.17 10.52
C ASN A 124 1.44 -15.89 10.96
N ALA A 125 1.05 -14.76 10.38
CA ALA A 125 1.74 -13.50 10.58
C ALA A 125 1.45 -12.90 11.96
N THR A 126 2.50 -12.58 12.69
CA THR A 126 2.42 -11.82 13.94
C THR A 126 2.60 -10.32 13.67
N ILE A 127 2.21 -9.47 14.62
CA ILE A 127 2.45 -8.01 14.51
C ILE A 127 3.95 -7.73 14.29
N GLY A 128 4.82 -8.45 14.98
CA GLY A 128 6.26 -8.32 14.79
C GLY A 128 6.71 -8.69 13.37
N GLY A 129 6.17 -9.76 12.80
CA GLY A 129 6.44 -10.17 11.42
C GLY A 129 5.90 -9.17 10.39
N ILE A 130 4.69 -8.63 10.62
CA ILE A 130 4.09 -7.62 9.74
C ILE A 130 4.90 -6.31 9.74
N ASN A 131 5.39 -5.89 10.91
CA ASN A 131 6.17 -4.67 11.07
C ASN A 131 7.66 -4.84 10.75
N ALA A 132 8.15 -6.07 10.64
CA ALA A 132 9.52 -6.30 10.21
C ALA A 132 9.75 -5.63 8.85
N LYS A 133 10.90 -4.98 8.70
CA LYS A 133 11.32 -4.39 7.42
C LYS A 133 11.57 -5.53 6.43
N SER A 134 10.51 -5.99 5.82
CA SER A 134 10.57 -6.92 4.71
C SER A 134 11.17 -6.23 3.49
N THR A 135 11.99 -6.97 2.76
CA THR A 135 12.59 -6.51 1.51
C THR A 135 11.55 -5.92 0.57
N LYS A 136 11.97 -4.97 -0.17
CA LYS A 136 11.30 -3.97 -1.02
C LYS A 136 10.02 -4.40 -1.77
N TYR A 137 9.69 -5.68 -1.85
CA TYR A 137 8.54 -6.21 -2.64
C TYR A 137 7.95 -7.50 -2.04
N ASP A 138 8.14 -7.76 -0.75
CA ASP A 138 7.61 -8.98 -0.17
C ASP A 138 6.10 -8.86 0.03
N THR A 139 5.36 -9.55 -0.81
CA THR A 139 3.90 -9.67 -0.75
C THR A 139 3.46 -10.87 0.11
N THR A 140 4.40 -11.60 0.70
CA THR A 140 4.11 -12.71 1.60
C THR A 140 4.72 -12.41 2.97
N VAL A 141 3.88 -12.38 4.00
CA VAL A 141 4.29 -12.16 5.39
C VAL A 141 4.05 -13.46 6.15
N SER A 142 5.13 -14.08 6.61
CA SER A 142 5.13 -15.26 7.47
C SER A 142 5.83 -14.95 8.80
N GLN A 143 5.87 -15.95 9.71
CA GLN A 143 6.56 -15.83 10.99
C GLN A 143 8.01 -15.42 10.87
#